data_c5c460b2ead6ebcd3ee5e4f7e6b4786e
#
_entry.id   c5c460b2ead6ebcd3ee5e4f7e6b4786e
#
_cell.length_a   1.000
_cell.length_b   1.000
_cell.length_c   1.000
_cell.angle_alpha   90.00
_cell.angle_beta   90.00
_cell.angle_gamma   90.00
#
_symmetry.space_group_name_H-M   'P 1'
#
loop_
_entity.id
_entity.type
_entity.pdbx_description
1 polymer ?
#
loop_
_entity_poly.entity_id
_entity_poly.type
_entity_poly.pdbx_seq_one_letter_code
_entity_poly.pdbx_strand_id
1 'polypeptide(L)'
;MFTQSNTPALESREAGEVIKATELKGMQGIDMYITLFGDDYLAGVELLERQLRKMSRQDEFLADWRAVWLSNDTGYFAPDVERITLSCPDNYFEGELSGNAAGIVLTLFVLNHLMWIASARKNTFAVWALTRRWDALKDYAETLDEAALIFRAID
;
A
#
# COMPACT_ATOMS: atom_id res chain seq x y z
N MET A 1 17.08 -12.64 -28.88
CA MET A 1 17.12 -12.23 -28.53
C MET A 1 16.74 -11.76 -28.00
N PHE A 2 16.56 -11.75 -28.02
CA PHE A 2 16.31 -11.37 -27.57
C PHE A 2 16.03 -10.76 -27.09
N THR A 3 15.83 -10.68 -27.17
CA THR A 3 15.68 -10.08 -26.72
C THR A 3 15.37 -9.58 -26.11
N GLN A 4 15.26 -9.36 -26.19
CA GLN A 4 15.10 -8.83 -25.67
C GLN A 4 14.82 -8.12 -25.24
N SER A 5 14.72 -8.24 -25.52
CA SER A 5 14.56 -7.45 -25.26
C SER A 5 14.20 -6.59 -24.85
N ASN A 6 14.28 -6.22 -24.94
CA ASN A 6 13.92 -5.40 -24.61
C ASN A 6 12.91 -4.97 -24.05
N THR A 7 12.30 -5.12 -23.85
CA THR A 7 11.37 -4.80 -23.36
C THR A 7 11.18 -5.13 -22.25
N PRO A 8 11.11 -4.80 -22.12
CA PRO A 8 11.62 -4.73 -20.99
C PRO A 8 11.06 -5.13 -19.74
N ALA A 9 10.98 -4.26 -18.75
CA ALA A 9 10.68 -4.59 -17.39
C ALA A 9 9.43 -5.46 -17.25
N LEU A 10 8.44 -5.22 -18.10
CA LEU A 10 7.21 -6.01 -18.05
C LEU A 10 7.44 -7.46 -18.38
N GLU A 11 8.30 -7.70 -19.37
CA GLU A 11 8.56 -9.07 -19.77
C GLU A 11 9.31 -9.83 -18.70
N SER A 12 10.19 -9.16 -17.97
CA SER A 12 10.94 -9.81 -16.92
C SER A 12 10.07 -10.20 -15.73
N ARG A 13 8.84 -9.71 -15.67
CA ARG A 13 7.94 -9.99 -14.56
C ARG A 13 6.86 -10.99 -14.95
N GLU A 14 7.25 -11.99 -15.66
CA GLU A 14 6.33 -13.04 -16.06
C GLU A 14 5.99 -13.94 -14.89
N ALA A 15 5.03 -14.84 -15.16
CA ALA A 15 4.60 -15.79 -14.16
C ALA A 15 5.78 -16.50 -13.53
N GLY A 16 5.81 -16.56 -12.22
CA GLY A 16 6.89 -17.22 -11.50
C GLY A 16 7.88 -16.26 -10.89
N GLU A 17 7.90 -15.01 -11.35
CA GLU A 17 8.81 -14.04 -10.76
C GLU A 17 8.27 -13.59 -9.42
N VAL A 18 9.09 -13.70 -8.37
CA VAL A 18 8.69 -13.39 -7.00
C VAL A 18 8.89 -11.90 -6.74
N ILE A 19 7.86 -11.25 -6.23
CA ILE A 19 7.96 -9.88 -5.78
C ILE A 19 8.62 -9.88 -4.41
N LYS A 20 9.73 -9.16 -4.29
CA LYS A 20 10.50 -9.13 -3.04
C LYS A 20 10.14 -7.91 -2.22
N ALA A 21 10.03 -8.10 -0.91
CA ALA A 21 9.72 -7.04 0.04
C ALA A 21 10.97 -6.74 0.87
N THR A 22 11.28 -5.45 1.00
CA THR A 22 12.45 -4.99 1.75
C THR A 22 12.00 -3.91 2.73
N GLU A 23 12.30 -4.11 4.00
CA GLU A 23 11.99 -3.09 4.98
C GLU A 23 13.05 -1.99 4.94
N LEU A 24 12.60 -0.73 4.81
CA LEU A 24 13.49 0.42 4.75
C LEU A 24 13.59 1.05 6.13
N LYS A 25 14.81 1.39 6.53
CA LYS A 25 15.07 1.95 7.85
C LYS A 25 15.56 3.39 7.75
N GLY A 26 15.38 4.15 8.83
CA GLY A 26 15.91 5.50 8.94
C GLY A 26 15.39 6.42 7.85
N MET A 27 16.29 7.19 7.26
CA MET A 27 15.92 8.17 6.25
C MET A 27 15.28 7.54 5.01
N GLN A 28 15.70 6.34 4.65
CA GLN A 28 15.09 5.66 3.50
C GLN A 28 13.61 5.39 3.74
N GLY A 29 13.25 5.00 4.97
CA GLY A 29 11.85 4.80 5.33
C GLY A 29 11.04 6.09 5.28
N ILE A 30 11.64 7.18 5.73
CA ILE A 30 10.99 8.50 5.69
C ILE A 30 10.82 8.95 4.25
N ASP A 31 11.85 8.77 3.42
CA ASP A 31 11.79 9.17 2.02
C ASP A 31 10.72 8.40 1.25
N MET A 32 10.37 7.20 1.71
CA MET A 32 9.36 6.40 1.04
C MET A 32 7.98 7.07 1.02
N TYR A 33 7.67 7.92 2.00
CA TYR A 33 6.41 8.66 1.97
C TYR A 33 6.32 9.50 0.69
N ILE A 34 7.40 10.18 0.35
CA ILE A 34 7.42 11.00 -0.86
C ILE A 34 7.40 10.13 -2.11
N THR A 35 8.19 9.07 -2.11
CA THR A 35 8.27 8.17 -3.27
C THR A 35 6.93 7.50 -3.54
N LEU A 36 6.24 7.03 -2.51
CA LEU A 36 5.01 6.30 -2.67
C LEU A 36 3.80 7.20 -2.92
N PHE A 37 3.70 8.28 -2.14
CA PHE A 37 2.51 9.14 -2.16
C PHE A 37 2.65 10.36 -3.08
N GLY A 38 3.87 10.74 -3.44
CA GLY A 38 4.10 11.87 -4.34
C GLY A 38 3.91 13.22 -3.68
N ASP A 39 3.42 14.19 -4.43
CA ASP A 39 3.34 15.57 -3.98
C ASP A 39 2.45 15.76 -2.75
N ASP A 40 1.43 14.93 -2.61
CA ASP A 40 0.51 15.01 -1.47
C ASP A 40 0.92 14.11 -0.33
N TYR A 41 2.22 13.85 -0.17
CA TYR A 41 2.68 12.89 0.82
C TYR A 41 2.31 13.27 2.26
N LEU A 42 2.23 14.57 2.56
CA LEU A 42 1.84 15.00 3.91
C LEU A 42 0.40 14.58 4.21
N ALA A 43 -0.48 14.74 3.22
CA ALA A 43 -1.84 14.25 3.36
C ALA A 43 -1.85 12.73 3.51
N GLY A 44 -0.97 12.04 2.79
CA GLY A 44 -0.86 10.60 2.89
C GLY A 44 -0.50 10.12 4.27
N VAL A 45 0.49 10.78 4.90
CA VAL A 45 0.89 10.46 6.26
C VAL A 45 -0.28 10.60 7.23
N GLU A 46 -1.00 11.71 7.11
CA GLU A 46 -2.15 11.97 7.98
C GLU A 46 -3.26 10.96 7.76
N LEU A 47 -3.51 10.62 6.50
CA LEU A 47 -4.55 9.65 6.16
C LEU A 47 -4.23 8.26 6.70
N LEU A 48 -2.96 7.85 6.69
CA LEU A 48 -2.58 6.57 7.27
C LEU A 48 -2.97 6.48 8.74
N GLU A 49 -2.63 7.52 9.51
CA GLU A 49 -2.96 7.56 10.93
C GLU A 49 -4.45 7.57 11.15
N ARG A 50 -5.16 8.38 10.39
CA ARG A 50 -6.61 8.49 10.52
C ARG A 50 -7.28 7.17 10.18
N GLN A 51 -6.83 6.54 9.09
CA GLN A 51 -7.43 5.28 8.65
C GLN A 51 -7.19 4.17 9.65
N LEU A 52 -5.99 4.13 10.23
CA LEU A 52 -5.68 3.13 11.25
C LEU A 52 -6.59 3.29 12.46
N ARG A 53 -6.74 4.51 12.98
CA ARG A 53 -7.61 4.75 14.13
C ARG A 53 -9.05 4.37 13.83
N LYS A 54 -9.52 4.73 12.64
CA LYS A 54 -10.89 4.46 12.23
C LYS A 54 -11.16 2.96 12.14
N MET A 55 -10.26 2.23 11.48
CA MET A 55 -10.48 0.81 11.22
C MET A 55 -10.15 -0.08 12.40
N SER A 56 -9.21 0.34 13.26
CA SER A 56 -8.89 -0.43 14.45
C SER A 56 -9.83 -0.13 15.61
N ARG A 57 -10.66 0.91 15.47
CA ARG A 57 -11.60 1.35 16.49
C ARG A 57 -10.91 1.77 17.78
N GLN A 58 -9.71 2.33 17.65
CA GLN A 58 -8.95 2.82 18.78
C GLN A 58 -8.61 4.28 18.54
N ASP A 59 -9.09 5.16 19.44
CA ASP A 59 -8.86 6.58 19.30
C ASP A 59 -7.38 6.93 19.48
N GLU A 60 -6.70 6.17 20.34
CA GLU A 60 -5.31 6.44 20.66
C GLU A 60 -4.46 5.20 20.37
N PHE A 61 -4.34 4.88 19.10
CA PHE A 61 -3.49 3.78 18.70
C PHE A 61 -2.09 4.33 18.46
N LEU A 62 -1.17 3.95 19.34
CA LEU A 62 0.22 4.38 19.21
C LEU A 62 1.07 3.20 18.76
N ALA A 63 1.37 3.17 17.49
CA ALA A 63 2.27 2.17 16.94
C ALA A 63 3.24 2.88 16.02
N ASP A 64 4.46 2.39 16.00
CA ASP A 64 5.41 2.82 15.00
C ASP A 64 5.00 2.25 13.65
N TRP A 65 5.46 2.89 12.60
CA TRP A 65 5.20 2.42 11.24
C TRP A 65 6.47 1.84 10.66
N ARG A 66 6.30 0.73 9.94
CA ARG A 66 7.39 0.15 9.16
C ARG A 66 7.16 0.47 7.69
N ALA A 67 8.21 0.86 7.00
CA ALA A 67 8.14 1.15 5.58
C ALA A 67 8.67 -0.05 4.82
N VAL A 68 7.86 -0.60 3.92
CA VAL A 68 8.23 -1.80 3.16
C VAL A 68 8.15 -1.47 1.67
N TRP A 69 9.28 -1.58 0.99
CA TRP A 69 9.36 -1.35 -0.44
C TRP A 69 9.33 -2.68 -1.18
N LEU A 70 8.61 -2.70 -2.30
CA LEU A 70 8.42 -3.91 -3.10
C LEU A 70 9.16 -3.80 -4.42
N SER A 71 9.62 -4.93 -4.93
CA SER A 71 10.42 -4.96 -6.15
C SER A 71 9.64 -4.64 -7.42
N ASN A 72 8.30 -4.49 -7.31
CA ASN A 72 7.48 -4.06 -8.44
C ASN A 72 7.10 -2.58 -8.38
N ASP A 73 7.98 -1.78 -7.79
CA ASP A 73 7.90 -0.31 -7.79
C ASP A 73 6.71 0.25 -7.02
N THR A 74 6.40 -0.36 -5.91
CA THR A 74 5.39 0.13 -4.99
C THR A 74 5.82 -0.24 -3.57
N GLY A 75 4.99 0.06 -2.60
CA GLY A 75 5.30 -0.28 -1.23
C GLY A 75 4.10 -0.07 -0.34
N TYR A 76 4.29 -0.29 0.95
CA TYR A 76 3.24 -0.05 1.93
C TYR A 76 3.87 0.31 3.27
N PHE A 77 3.07 0.97 4.09
CA PHE A 77 3.43 1.25 5.48
C PHE A 77 2.60 0.36 6.37
N ALA A 78 3.23 -0.29 7.32
CA ALA A 78 2.55 -1.23 8.20
C ALA A 78 2.73 -0.81 9.65
N PRO A 79 1.65 -0.90 10.44
CA PRO A 79 1.82 -0.68 11.88
C PRO A 79 2.71 -1.78 12.44
N ASP A 80 3.59 -1.41 13.35
CA ASP A 80 4.56 -2.34 13.91
C ASP A 80 3.93 -3.16 15.02
N VAL A 81 3.01 -4.02 14.61
CA VAL A 81 2.32 -4.94 15.51
C VAL A 81 2.28 -6.30 14.85
N GLU A 82 2.17 -7.35 15.64
CA GLU A 82 2.13 -8.70 15.10
C GLU A 82 0.77 -9.00 14.49
N ARG A 83 -0.30 -8.68 15.20
CA ARG A 83 -1.67 -8.91 14.75
C ARG A 83 -2.54 -7.73 15.14
N ILE A 84 -3.56 -7.47 14.34
CA ILE A 84 -4.51 -6.39 14.61
C ILE A 84 -5.84 -6.71 13.96
N THR A 85 -6.93 -6.39 14.65
CA THR A 85 -8.26 -6.53 14.09
C THR A 85 -8.67 -5.23 13.42
N LEU A 86 -9.05 -5.32 12.16
CA LEU A 86 -9.58 -4.17 11.42
C LEU A 86 -11.04 -4.39 11.12
N SER A 87 -11.78 -3.30 11.09
CA SER A 87 -13.21 -3.31 10.82
C SER A 87 -13.52 -2.21 9.82
N CYS A 88 -14.24 -2.55 8.77
CA CYS A 88 -14.67 -1.58 7.77
C CYS A 88 -16.20 -1.66 7.65
N PRO A 89 -16.93 -0.78 8.37
CA PRO A 89 -18.40 -0.88 8.39
C PRO A 89 -19.04 -0.70 7.02
N ASP A 90 -18.40 0.05 6.13
CA ASP A 90 -18.97 0.34 4.82
C ASP A 90 -19.14 -0.90 3.95
N ASN A 91 -18.33 -1.93 4.17
CA ASN A 91 -18.43 -3.18 3.42
C ASN A 91 -18.60 -4.40 4.33
N TYR A 92 -18.93 -4.15 5.60
CA TYR A 92 -19.20 -5.19 6.61
C TYR A 92 -18.00 -6.10 6.87
N PHE A 93 -16.80 -5.64 6.61
CA PHE A 93 -15.61 -6.42 6.89
C PHE A 93 -15.22 -6.29 8.36
N GLU A 94 -14.86 -7.41 8.96
CA GLU A 94 -14.16 -7.44 10.23
C GLU A 94 -13.27 -8.67 10.24
N GLY A 95 -11.98 -8.49 10.58
CA GLY A 95 -11.07 -9.62 10.60
C GLY A 95 -9.75 -9.26 11.26
N GLU A 96 -9.08 -10.31 11.73
CA GLU A 96 -7.76 -10.17 12.31
C GLU A 96 -6.71 -10.42 11.23
N LEU A 97 -5.76 -9.49 11.11
CA LEU A 97 -4.72 -9.52 10.09
C LEU A 97 -3.36 -9.38 10.75
N SER A 98 -2.33 -9.84 10.05
CA SER A 98 -0.97 -9.51 10.45
C SER A 98 -0.75 -8.01 10.27
N GLY A 99 0.30 -7.47 10.93
CA GLY A 99 0.66 -6.07 10.74
C GLY A 99 0.92 -5.75 9.28
N ASN A 100 1.59 -6.65 8.57
CA ASN A 100 1.86 -6.43 7.14
C ASN A 100 0.58 -6.38 6.32
N ALA A 101 -0.32 -7.34 6.52
CA ALA A 101 -1.57 -7.35 5.75
C ALA A 101 -2.43 -6.13 6.07
N ALA A 102 -2.49 -5.75 7.35
CA ALA A 102 -3.20 -4.54 7.75
C ALA A 102 -2.59 -3.31 7.08
N GLY A 103 -1.27 -3.25 7.01
CA GLY A 103 -0.58 -2.14 6.35
C GLY A 103 -0.91 -2.04 4.88
N ILE A 104 -1.01 -3.18 4.20
CA ILE A 104 -1.41 -3.19 2.79
C ILE A 104 -2.82 -2.64 2.64
N VAL A 105 -3.75 -3.08 3.49
CA VAL A 105 -5.12 -2.57 3.44
C VAL A 105 -5.14 -1.06 3.64
N LEU A 106 -4.46 -0.58 4.67
CA LEU A 106 -4.44 0.86 4.99
C LEU A 106 -3.80 1.65 3.86
N THR A 107 -2.68 1.17 3.31
CA THR A 107 -1.99 1.86 2.23
C THR A 107 -2.86 1.92 0.97
N LEU A 108 -3.58 0.84 0.67
CA LEU A 108 -4.48 0.83 -0.48
C LEU A 108 -5.59 1.88 -0.32
N PHE A 109 -6.16 2.02 0.87
CA PHE A 109 -7.16 3.06 1.12
C PHE A 109 -6.57 4.46 0.93
N VAL A 110 -5.35 4.67 1.43
CA VAL A 110 -4.70 5.98 1.31
C VAL A 110 -4.38 6.30 -0.16
N LEU A 111 -3.82 5.34 -0.89
CA LEU A 111 -3.53 5.55 -2.31
C LEU A 111 -4.79 5.90 -3.08
N ASN A 112 -5.88 5.19 -2.81
CA ASN A 112 -7.15 5.46 -3.46
C ASN A 112 -7.65 6.88 -3.15
N HIS A 113 -7.55 7.28 -1.89
CA HIS A 113 -7.96 8.61 -1.48
C HIS A 113 -7.13 9.69 -2.17
N LEU A 114 -5.81 9.48 -2.24
CA LEU A 114 -4.92 10.42 -2.91
C LEU A 114 -5.21 10.51 -4.40
N MET A 115 -5.63 9.41 -5.04
CA MET A 115 -6.06 9.44 -6.43
C MET A 115 -7.25 10.37 -6.62
N TRP A 116 -8.21 10.33 -5.69
CA TRP A 116 -9.37 11.22 -5.74
C TRP A 116 -8.96 12.68 -5.59
N ILE A 117 -8.04 12.96 -4.67
CA ILE A 117 -7.52 14.32 -4.48
C ILE A 117 -6.85 14.82 -5.77
N ALA A 118 -5.99 13.98 -6.35
CA ALA A 118 -5.28 14.34 -7.58
C ALA A 118 -6.25 14.55 -8.74
N SER A 119 -7.28 13.73 -8.84
CA SER A 119 -8.29 13.83 -9.87
C SER A 119 -9.07 15.14 -9.73
N ALA A 120 -9.44 15.52 -8.51
CA ALA A 120 -10.16 16.76 -8.26
C ALA A 120 -9.32 17.98 -8.65
N ARG A 121 -7.99 17.86 -8.54
CA ARG A 121 -7.07 18.92 -8.93
C ARG A 121 -6.68 18.85 -10.40
N LYS A 122 -7.23 17.89 -11.13
CA LYS A 122 -6.92 17.67 -12.55
C LYS A 122 -5.43 17.38 -12.78
N ASN A 123 -4.79 16.77 -11.80
CA ASN A 123 -3.38 16.38 -11.90
C ASN A 123 -3.31 14.96 -12.48
N THR A 124 -3.38 14.87 -13.81
CA THR A 124 -3.44 13.57 -14.49
C THR A 124 -2.19 12.74 -14.29
N PHE A 125 -1.03 13.37 -14.20
CA PHE A 125 0.21 12.61 -13.95
C PHE A 125 0.16 11.93 -12.58
N ALA A 126 -0.29 12.65 -11.55
CA ALA A 126 -0.38 12.08 -10.20
C ALA A 126 -1.40 10.94 -10.17
N VAL A 127 -2.55 11.11 -10.83
CA VAL A 127 -3.54 10.03 -10.91
C VAL A 127 -2.92 8.79 -11.53
N TRP A 128 -2.21 8.98 -12.64
CA TRP A 128 -1.56 7.86 -13.32
C TRP A 128 -0.54 7.16 -12.42
N ALA A 129 0.32 7.93 -11.77
CA ALA A 129 1.37 7.37 -10.95
C ALA A 129 0.82 6.62 -9.73
N LEU A 130 -0.18 7.23 -9.07
CA LEU A 130 -0.79 6.60 -7.89
C LEU A 130 -1.55 5.34 -8.27
N THR A 131 -2.23 5.35 -9.42
CA THR A 131 -2.96 4.18 -9.90
C THR A 131 -2.01 3.02 -10.15
N ARG A 132 -0.85 3.28 -10.74
CA ARG A 132 0.12 2.22 -10.99
C ARG A 132 0.62 1.61 -9.67
N ARG A 133 0.87 2.45 -8.68
CA ARG A 133 1.32 1.97 -7.37
C ARG A 133 0.24 1.16 -6.67
N TRP A 134 -1.00 1.60 -6.81
CA TRP A 134 -2.16 0.90 -6.25
C TRP A 134 -2.33 -0.48 -6.89
N ASP A 135 -2.28 -0.54 -8.22
CA ASP A 135 -2.38 -1.80 -8.95
C ASP A 135 -1.26 -2.75 -8.58
N ALA A 136 -0.02 -2.24 -8.51
CA ALA A 136 1.13 -3.06 -8.18
C ALA A 136 1.05 -3.61 -6.75
N LEU A 137 0.51 -2.83 -5.83
CA LEU A 137 0.35 -3.30 -4.45
C LEU A 137 -0.70 -4.41 -4.38
N LYS A 138 -1.76 -4.31 -5.16
CA LYS A 138 -2.75 -5.38 -5.25
C LYS A 138 -2.13 -6.64 -5.84
N ASP A 139 -1.27 -6.50 -6.83
CA ASP A 139 -0.57 -7.65 -7.41
C ASP A 139 0.24 -8.38 -6.34
N TYR A 140 0.93 -7.64 -5.50
CA TYR A 140 1.67 -8.24 -4.40
C TYR A 140 0.72 -8.93 -3.40
N ALA A 141 -0.36 -8.26 -3.05
CA ALA A 141 -1.32 -8.79 -2.09
C ALA A 141 -1.88 -10.14 -2.54
N GLU A 142 -2.07 -10.33 -3.84
CA GLU A 142 -2.58 -11.59 -4.38
C GLU A 142 -1.66 -12.76 -4.08
N THR A 143 -0.37 -12.52 -3.86
CA THR A 143 0.60 -13.58 -3.61
C THR A 143 0.65 -14.05 -2.16
N LEU A 144 -0.07 -13.37 -1.26
CA LEU A 144 0.04 -13.61 0.17
C LEU A 144 -1.04 -14.59 0.66
N ASP A 145 -0.71 -15.29 1.75
CA ASP A 145 -1.66 -16.19 2.39
C ASP A 145 -2.91 -15.44 2.85
N GLU A 146 -2.77 -14.18 3.21
CA GLU A 146 -3.87 -13.35 3.69
C GLU A 146 -4.61 -12.61 2.57
N ALA A 147 -4.36 -12.97 1.31
CA ALA A 147 -4.96 -12.28 0.17
C ALA A 147 -6.48 -12.15 0.29
N ALA A 148 -7.17 -13.24 0.63
CA ALA A 148 -8.62 -13.22 0.72
C ALA A 148 -9.12 -12.18 1.73
N LEU A 149 -8.46 -12.08 2.89
CA LEU A 149 -8.84 -11.10 3.90
C LEU A 149 -8.55 -9.68 3.44
N ILE A 150 -7.39 -9.48 2.80
CA ILE A 150 -7.03 -8.16 2.29
C ILE A 150 -8.09 -7.67 1.29
N PHE A 151 -8.43 -8.51 0.32
CA PHE A 151 -9.38 -8.10 -0.71
C PHE A 151 -10.79 -7.91 -0.17
N ARG A 152 -11.19 -8.69 0.83
CA ARG A 152 -12.47 -8.46 1.47
C ARG A 152 -12.51 -7.11 2.19
N ALA A 153 -11.39 -6.71 2.77
CA ALA A 153 -11.32 -5.46 3.52
C ALA A 153 -11.45 -4.23 2.62
N ILE A 154 -10.97 -4.32 1.38
CA ILE A 154 -10.98 -3.16 0.47
C ILE A 154 -12.15 -3.17 -0.50
N ASP A 155 -12.92 -4.24 -0.56
CA ASP A 155 -14.12 -4.29 -1.40
C ASP A 155 -15.26 -3.52 -0.71
#